data_0d483b931820680d5fd0c0e5a8a45579
#
_entry.id   0d483b931820680d5fd0c0e5a8a45579
#
_cell.length_a   1.000
_cell.length_b   1.000
_cell.length_c   1.000
_cell.angle_alpha   90.00
_cell.angle_beta   90.00
_cell.angle_gamma   90.00
#
_symmetry.space_group_name_H-M   'P 1'
#
loop_
_entity.id
_entity.type
_entity.pdbx_description
1 polymer ?
#
loop_
_entity_poly.entity_id
_entity_poly.type
_entity_poly.pdbx_seq_one_letter_code
_entity_poly.pdbx_strand_id
1 'polypeptide(L)'
;MSDKREYIRFDWAIKRILRDKANKDVLEGLIQVLIKEPVTITEILESESKTMVSTNRQDRREDKGKRVDVKAMTGKGEIIIVEVQLTKERDFFQRILFGSVTAINDQIGTGQDYEVIKKVYSVNILYFNFGSGDDYAFHGVTTFRGMTNENAVLEFNNKNERKYMDSERRRITSPDEVFPEYFLLMVNRFNEVPRTPIEEWMAYLKDGAIREDTTVPGLQEARRKLEYMSMTDEERREYRDYMVSVHAAKDAIETAKEEGRAEGREEGEQTKAIDTARKMKTDGMPTELIVKYSGLTVEEIDRL
;
A
#
# COMPACT_ATOMS: atom_id res chain seq x y z
N MET A 1 23.13 -22.29 20.06
CA MET A 1 22.91 -21.28 19.02
C MET A 1 21.57 -21.62 18.38
N SER A 2 20.55 -20.81 18.58
CA SER A 2 19.24 -21.04 17.94
C SER A 2 19.43 -20.82 16.43
N ASP A 3 19.22 -21.87 15.67
CA ASP A 3 19.22 -21.83 14.20
C ASP A 3 18.04 -20.95 13.78
N LYS A 4 18.33 -19.66 13.56
CA LYS A 4 17.32 -18.66 13.19
C LYS A 4 16.93 -18.99 11.76
N ARG A 5 15.81 -19.71 11.55
CA ARG A 5 15.30 -20.00 10.21
C ARG A 5 15.03 -18.69 9.50
N GLU A 6 15.56 -18.55 8.31
CA GLU A 6 15.38 -17.40 7.46
C GLU A 6 14.22 -17.69 6.50
N TYR A 7 13.21 -16.81 6.52
CA TYR A 7 12.08 -16.89 5.59
C TYR A 7 12.22 -15.81 4.51
N ILE A 8 11.72 -16.15 3.35
CA ILE A 8 11.73 -15.27 2.18
C ILE A 8 10.79 -14.09 2.46
N ARG A 9 11.23 -12.90 2.11
CA ARG A 9 10.39 -11.69 2.24
C ARG A 9 9.14 -11.80 1.38
N PHE A 10 8.02 -11.36 1.93
CA PHE A 10 6.71 -11.45 1.29
C PHE A 10 6.63 -10.63 -0.01
N ASP A 11 7.29 -9.49 -0.09
CA ASP A 11 7.34 -8.63 -1.27
C ASP A 11 8.01 -9.29 -2.49
N TRP A 12 8.96 -10.20 -2.26
CA TRP A 12 9.53 -11.06 -3.30
C TRP A 12 8.64 -12.27 -3.55
N ALA A 13 8.19 -12.92 -2.47
CA ALA A 13 7.39 -14.13 -2.55
C ALA A 13 6.08 -13.93 -3.32
N ILE A 14 5.40 -12.79 -3.12
CA ILE A 14 4.13 -12.49 -3.79
C ILE A 14 4.30 -12.43 -5.30
N LYS A 15 5.44 -11.94 -5.78
CA LYS A 15 5.71 -11.79 -7.22
C LYS A 15 6.14 -13.07 -7.90
N ARG A 16 6.72 -14.00 -7.16
CA ARG A 16 7.36 -15.21 -7.70
C ARG A 16 6.65 -16.51 -7.31
N ILE A 17 6.33 -16.64 -6.03
CA ILE A 17 5.84 -17.91 -5.46
C ILE A 17 4.32 -17.89 -5.32
N LEU A 18 3.75 -16.80 -4.84
CA LEU A 18 2.31 -16.74 -4.52
C LEU A 18 1.41 -16.57 -5.75
N ARG A 19 1.99 -16.33 -6.92
CA ARG A 19 1.29 -16.43 -8.21
C ARG A 19 1.00 -17.88 -8.61
N ASP A 20 1.71 -18.85 -8.05
CA ASP A 20 1.43 -20.26 -8.28
C ASP A 20 0.19 -20.69 -7.46
N LYS A 21 -0.73 -21.37 -8.15
CA LYS A 21 -1.96 -21.94 -7.54
C LYS A 21 -1.65 -22.87 -6.34
N ALA A 22 -0.47 -23.49 -6.33
CA ALA A 22 -0.03 -24.36 -5.24
C ALA A 22 0.26 -23.62 -3.93
N ASN A 23 0.42 -22.29 -3.97
CA ASN A 23 0.82 -21.47 -2.83
C ASN A 23 -0.24 -20.46 -2.39
N LYS A 24 -1.45 -20.57 -2.93
CA LYS A 24 -2.56 -19.65 -2.64
C LYS A 24 -2.99 -19.63 -1.18
N ASP A 25 -2.74 -20.70 -0.42
CA ASP A 25 -3.08 -20.83 1.00
C ASP A 25 -2.39 -19.78 1.90
N VAL A 26 -1.18 -19.34 1.55
CA VAL A 26 -0.49 -18.23 2.22
C VAL A 26 -1.27 -16.94 2.03
N LEU A 27 -1.71 -16.68 0.80
CA LEU A 27 -2.49 -15.49 0.47
C LEU A 27 -3.90 -15.55 1.08
N GLU A 28 -4.56 -16.71 1.01
CA GLU A 28 -5.86 -16.96 1.66
C GLU A 28 -5.80 -16.61 3.16
N GLY A 29 -4.72 -17.01 3.85
CA GLY A 29 -4.55 -16.73 5.27
C GLY A 29 -4.40 -15.25 5.59
N LEU A 30 -3.64 -14.49 4.80
CA LEU A 30 -3.55 -13.03 4.95
C LEU A 30 -4.93 -12.39 4.77
N ILE A 31 -5.61 -12.72 3.68
CA ILE A 31 -6.91 -12.15 3.36
C ILE A 31 -7.95 -12.50 4.42
N GLN A 32 -7.97 -13.76 4.89
CA GLN A 32 -8.86 -14.19 5.97
C GLN A 32 -8.68 -13.38 7.25
N VAL A 33 -7.44 -13.05 7.61
CA VAL A 33 -7.16 -12.21 8.79
C VAL A 33 -7.66 -10.78 8.60
N LEU A 34 -7.56 -10.24 7.38
CA LEU A 34 -7.99 -8.87 7.07
C LEU A 34 -9.51 -8.73 7.03
N ILE A 35 -10.19 -9.59 6.30
CA ILE A 35 -11.65 -9.52 6.14
C ILE A 35 -12.42 -10.22 7.27
N LYS A 36 -11.72 -10.96 8.15
CA LYS A 36 -12.27 -11.70 9.30
C LYS A 36 -13.30 -12.78 8.93
N GLU A 37 -13.22 -13.29 7.71
CA GLU A 37 -14.06 -14.37 7.20
C GLU A 37 -13.19 -15.44 6.53
N PRO A 38 -13.63 -16.71 6.50
CA PRO A 38 -12.97 -17.75 5.73
C PRO A 38 -12.92 -17.41 4.24
N VAL A 39 -11.73 -17.47 3.65
CA VAL A 39 -11.51 -17.18 2.23
C VAL A 39 -10.92 -18.40 1.56
N THR A 40 -11.44 -18.72 0.39
CA THR A 40 -10.86 -19.70 -0.52
C THR A 40 -10.62 -19.02 -1.87
N ILE A 41 -9.39 -19.01 -2.34
CA ILE A 41 -9.01 -18.51 -3.65
C ILE A 41 -9.22 -19.63 -4.68
N THR A 42 -10.13 -19.41 -5.61
CA THR A 42 -10.40 -20.36 -6.69
C THR A 42 -9.44 -20.17 -7.84
N GLU A 43 -9.06 -18.92 -8.12
CA GLU A 43 -8.23 -18.58 -9.26
C GLU A 43 -7.27 -17.43 -8.95
N ILE A 44 -6.03 -17.54 -9.45
CA ILE A 44 -5.10 -16.43 -9.59
C ILE A 44 -5.26 -15.91 -11.01
N LEU A 45 -5.70 -14.66 -11.16
CA LEU A 45 -5.99 -14.02 -12.43
C LEU A 45 -4.73 -13.38 -13.00
N GLU A 46 -4.63 -13.31 -14.31
CA GLU A 46 -3.58 -12.52 -14.96
C GLU A 46 -3.78 -11.03 -14.64
N SER A 47 -2.70 -10.37 -14.22
CA SER A 47 -2.72 -8.94 -13.86
C SER A 47 -2.61 -8.01 -15.09
N GLU A 48 -2.64 -8.56 -16.31
CA GLU A 48 -2.60 -7.77 -17.55
C GLU A 48 -3.99 -7.22 -17.86
N SER A 49 -4.17 -5.92 -17.61
CA SER A 49 -5.30 -5.19 -18.18
C SER A 49 -5.19 -5.24 -19.70
N LYS A 50 -6.20 -5.77 -20.40
CA LYS A 50 -6.34 -5.60 -21.83
C LYS A 50 -6.71 -4.15 -22.09
N THR A 51 -5.73 -3.25 -22.03
CA THR A 51 -5.92 -1.88 -22.49
C THR A 51 -6.27 -1.97 -23.96
N MET A 52 -7.43 -1.40 -24.36
CA MET A 52 -7.79 -1.26 -25.76
C MET A 52 -6.62 -0.59 -26.48
N VAL A 53 -5.92 -1.38 -27.30
CA VAL A 53 -4.82 -0.88 -28.12
C VAL A 53 -5.41 0.13 -29.09
N SER A 54 -5.18 1.41 -28.79
CA SER A 54 -5.36 2.47 -29.78
C SER A 54 -4.48 2.12 -30.99
N THR A 55 -5.09 1.89 -32.15
CA THR A 55 -4.42 1.48 -33.38
C THR A 55 -3.56 2.57 -34.02
N ASN A 56 -3.27 3.66 -33.32
CA ASN A 56 -2.43 4.75 -33.80
C ASN A 56 -0.96 4.52 -33.44
N ARG A 57 -0.17 4.10 -34.46
CA ARG A 57 1.25 3.80 -34.41
C ARG A 57 2.20 4.94 -34.00
N GLN A 58 1.72 6.12 -33.63
CA GLN A 58 2.55 7.30 -33.31
C GLN A 58 2.63 7.65 -31.83
N ASP A 59 1.85 7.05 -30.93
CA ASP A 59 1.94 7.23 -29.48
C ASP A 59 2.56 6.00 -28.81
N ARG A 60 3.84 5.72 -29.12
CA ARG A 60 4.69 4.85 -28.30
C ARG A 60 5.16 5.58 -27.05
N ARG A 61 4.27 6.11 -26.28
CA ARG A 61 4.47 6.21 -24.83
C ARG A 61 4.32 4.78 -24.35
N GLU A 62 5.39 4.24 -23.80
CA GLU A 62 5.38 2.95 -23.13
C GLU A 62 4.15 2.92 -22.23
N ASP A 63 3.15 2.16 -22.65
CA ASP A 63 1.97 1.88 -21.87
C ASP A 63 2.49 1.07 -20.67
N LYS A 64 2.87 1.76 -19.60
CA LYS A 64 3.16 1.15 -18.31
C LYS A 64 1.82 0.62 -17.81
N GLY A 65 1.35 -0.46 -18.44
CA GLY A 65 0.18 -1.19 -17.99
C GLY A 65 0.34 -1.41 -16.50
N LYS A 66 -0.49 -0.74 -15.70
CA LYS A 66 -0.42 -0.80 -14.23
C LYS A 66 -0.79 -2.22 -13.82
N ARG A 67 0.23 -3.07 -13.70
CA ARG A 67 0.08 -4.43 -13.22
C ARG A 67 -0.02 -4.39 -11.70
N VAL A 68 -1.07 -4.97 -11.16
CA VAL A 68 -1.12 -5.30 -9.74
C VAL A 68 -0.20 -6.50 -9.47
N ASP A 69 0.35 -6.61 -8.26
CA ASP A 69 1.27 -7.72 -7.96
C ASP A 69 0.54 -9.07 -7.99
N VAL A 70 -0.65 -9.16 -7.41
CA VAL A 70 -1.54 -10.33 -7.52
C VAL A 70 -2.99 -9.89 -7.67
N LYS A 71 -3.73 -10.54 -8.57
CA LYS A 71 -5.18 -10.47 -8.70
C LYS A 71 -5.74 -11.88 -8.56
N ALA A 72 -6.70 -12.07 -7.67
CA ALA A 72 -7.27 -13.38 -7.36
C ALA A 72 -8.79 -13.30 -7.28
N MET A 73 -9.46 -14.45 -7.47
CA MET A 73 -10.90 -14.58 -7.31
C MET A 73 -11.21 -15.56 -6.18
N THR A 74 -12.16 -15.18 -5.32
CA THR A 74 -12.65 -16.03 -4.23
C THR A 74 -13.69 -17.03 -4.71
N GLY A 75 -14.03 -18.01 -3.87
CA GLY A 75 -15.14 -18.94 -4.10
C GLY A 75 -16.51 -18.26 -4.20
N LYS A 76 -16.63 -17.01 -3.72
CA LYS A 76 -17.84 -16.17 -3.87
C LYS A 76 -17.82 -15.30 -5.14
N GLY A 77 -16.78 -15.42 -5.96
CA GLY A 77 -16.57 -14.61 -7.17
C GLY A 77 -16.02 -13.20 -6.90
N GLU A 78 -15.72 -12.85 -5.66
CA GLU A 78 -15.15 -11.56 -5.29
C GLU A 78 -13.72 -11.45 -5.77
N ILE A 79 -13.28 -10.25 -6.10
CA ILE A 79 -11.93 -9.99 -6.60
C ILE A 79 -11.04 -9.46 -5.48
N ILE A 80 -9.88 -10.07 -5.33
CA ILE A 80 -8.84 -9.61 -4.42
C ILE A 80 -7.69 -9.05 -5.25
N ILE A 81 -7.27 -7.84 -4.94
CA ILE A 81 -6.07 -7.21 -5.48
C ILE A 81 -5.09 -7.08 -4.32
N VAL A 82 -3.85 -7.54 -4.50
CA VAL A 82 -2.77 -7.29 -3.57
C VAL A 82 -1.67 -6.54 -4.28
N GLU A 83 -1.26 -5.40 -3.70
CA GLU A 83 -0.14 -4.60 -4.15
C GLU A 83 0.88 -4.42 -3.03
N VAL A 84 2.17 -4.53 -3.38
CA VAL A 84 3.28 -4.28 -2.47
C VAL A 84 4.10 -3.11 -2.99
N GLN A 85 4.16 -2.05 -2.20
CA GLN A 85 4.83 -0.80 -2.54
C GLN A 85 6.03 -0.57 -1.63
N LEU A 86 7.23 -0.51 -2.22
CA LEU A 86 8.47 -0.28 -1.50
C LEU A 86 8.77 1.21 -1.31
N THR A 87 8.33 2.05 -2.25
CA THR A 87 8.58 3.50 -2.28
C THR A 87 7.29 4.30 -2.38
N LYS A 88 7.32 5.51 -1.81
CA LYS A 88 6.18 6.42 -1.84
C LYS A 88 6.00 7.02 -3.22
N GLU A 89 4.81 6.89 -3.79
CA GLU A 89 4.39 7.56 -5.02
C GLU A 89 3.47 8.76 -4.68
N ARG A 90 3.50 9.81 -5.51
CA ARG A 90 2.70 11.02 -5.29
C ARG A 90 1.20 10.79 -5.49
N ASP A 91 0.86 9.91 -6.43
CA ASP A 91 -0.49 9.58 -6.88
C ASP A 91 -0.98 8.23 -6.34
N PHE A 92 -0.51 7.83 -5.16
CA PHE A 92 -0.79 6.52 -4.57
C PHE A 92 -2.30 6.22 -4.45
N PHE A 93 -3.11 7.16 -3.92
CA PHE A 93 -4.56 6.93 -3.80
C PHE A 93 -5.26 6.80 -5.15
N GLN A 94 -4.87 7.61 -6.13
CA GLN A 94 -5.41 7.51 -7.48
C GLN A 94 -5.06 6.16 -8.11
N ARG A 95 -3.88 5.64 -7.81
CA ARG A 95 -3.42 4.34 -8.30
C ARG A 95 -4.26 3.19 -7.74
N ILE A 96 -4.46 3.12 -6.42
CA ILE A 96 -5.27 2.03 -5.82
C ILE A 96 -6.74 2.13 -6.23
N LEU A 97 -7.27 3.36 -6.36
CA LEU A 97 -8.61 3.58 -6.90
C LEU A 97 -8.70 3.06 -8.34
N PHE A 98 -7.75 3.42 -9.20
CA PHE A 98 -7.71 2.98 -10.60
C PHE A 98 -7.63 1.44 -10.70
N GLY A 99 -6.82 0.79 -9.86
CA GLY A 99 -6.74 -0.68 -9.78
C GLY A 99 -8.10 -1.30 -9.46
N SER A 100 -8.82 -0.76 -8.50
CA SER A 100 -10.16 -1.24 -8.11
C SER A 100 -11.18 -1.02 -9.23
N VAL A 101 -11.17 0.16 -9.87
CA VAL A 101 -12.06 0.46 -11.01
C VAL A 101 -11.78 -0.47 -12.18
N THR A 102 -10.51 -0.73 -12.49
CA THR A 102 -10.12 -1.66 -13.55
C THR A 102 -10.63 -3.08 -13.24
N ALA A 103 -10.47 -3.53 -11.98
CA ALA A 103 -10.95 -4.86 -11.58
C ALA A 103 -12.48 -4.98 -11.63
N ILE A 104 -13.21 -3.90 -11.40
CA ILE A 104 -14.67 -3.83 -11.58
C ILE A 104 -15.02 -3.90 -13.08
N ASN A 105 -14.36 -3.08 -13.89
CA ASN A 105 -14.61 -3.04 -15.33
C ASN A 105 -14.33 -4.38 -16.02
N ASP A 106 -13.32 -5.11 -15.55
CA ASP A 106 -12.96 -6.44 -16.10
C ASP A 106 -14.02 -7.52 -15.80
N GLN A 107 -14.93 -7.27 -14.87
CA GLN A 107 -16.00 -8.23 -14.50
C GLN A 107 -17.21 -8.14 -15.43
N ILE A 108 -17.39 -7.02 -16.15
CA ILE A 108 -18.58 -6.77 -16.94
C ILE A 108 -18.25 -6.75 -18.44
N GLY A 109 -18.95 -7.57 -19.20
CA GLY A 109 -18.88 -7.57 -20.67
C GLY A 109 -19.97 -6.71 -21.31
N THR A 110 -19.84 -6.47 -22.61
CA THR A 110 -20.83 -5.71 -23.38
C THR A 110 -22.22 -6.38 -23.31
N GLY A 111 -23.21 -5.64 -22.83
CA GLY A 111 -24.59 -6.12 -22.77
C GLY A 111 -24.94 -6.98 -21.54
N GLN A 112 -24.01 -7.10 -20.59
CA GLN A 112 -24.30 -7.76 -19.31
C GLN A 112 -24.94 -6.80 -18.31
N ASP A 113 -25.74 -7.33 -17.41
CA ASP A 113 -26.35 -6.58 -16.30
C ASP A 113 -25.32 -6.27 -15.21
N TYR A 114 -25.47 -5.17 -14.51
CA TYR A 114 -24.54 -4.75 -13.41
C TYR A 114 -24.54 -5.70 -12.21
N GLU A 115 -25.52 -6.59 -12.09
CA GLU A 115 -25.58 -7.62 -11.04
C GLU A 115 -24.42 -8.61 -11.06
N VAL A 116 -23.69 -8.71 -12.19
CA VAL A 116 -22.49 -9.57 -12.31
C VAL A 116 -21.29 -9.01 -11.52
N ILE A 117 -21.31 -7.70 -11.20
CA ILE A 117 -20.22 -7.05 -10.48
C ILE A 117 -20.18 -7.56 -9.05
N LYS A 118 -19.06 -8.16 -8.70
CA LYS A 118 -18.75 -8.62 -7.34
C LYS A 118 -17.82 -7.65 -6.65
N LYS A 119 -17.84 -7.68 -5.32
CA LYS A 119 -16.99 -6.86 -4.47
C LYS A 119 -15.50 -6.99 -4.83
N VAL A 120 -14.78 -5.90 -4.68
CA VAL A 120 -13.32 -5.85 -4.85
C VAL A 120 -12.68 -5.52 -3.51
N TYR A 121 -11.74 -6.35 -3.06
CA TYR A 121 -10.87 -6.09 -1.93
C TYR A 121 -9.51 -5.62 -2.45
N SER A 122 -9.08 -4.43 -2.06
CA SER A 122 -7.79 -3.85 -2.40
C SER A 122 -6.87 -3.86 -1.18
N VAL A 123 -5.91 -4.76 -1.15
CA VAL A 123 -4.92 -4.93 -0.08
C VAL A 123 -3.61 -4.31 -0.50
N ASN A 124 -3.17 -3.29 0.24
CA ASN A 124 -2.00 -2.49 -0.08
C ASN A 124 -0.97 -2.59 1.05
N ILE A 125 0.15 -3.24 0.78
CA ILE A 125 1.26 -3.46 1.71
C ILE A 125 2.33 -2.41 1.44
N LEU A 126 2.52 -1.49 2.41
CA LEU A 126 3.33 -0.28 2.23
C LEU A 126 4.59 -0.34 3.10
N TYR A 127 5.76 -0.34 2.47
CA TYR A 127 7.05 -0.24 3.15
C TYR A 127 7.52 1.21 3.34
N PHE A 128 6.57 2.14 3.38
CA PHE A 128 6.79 3.55 3.68
C PHE A 128 5.66 4.10 4.54
N ASN A 129 5.93 5.22 5.24
CA ASN A 129 4.92 5.91 6.03
C ASN A 129 4.07 6.80 5.12
N PHE A 130 2.75 6.67 5.24
CA PHE A 130 1.77 7.41 4.46
C PHE A 130 0.69 8.02 5.36
N GLY A 131 0.40 9.31 5.17
CA GLY A 131 -0.57 10.02 6.00
C GLY A 131 -0.13 10.17 7.46
N SER A 132 -1.03 10.71 8.28
CA SER A 132 -0.96 10.82 9.73
C SER A 132 -1.97 9.88 10.38
N GLY A 133 -1.75 9.52 11.65
CA GLY A 133 -2.58 8.59 12.42
C GLY A 133 -1.70 7.65 13.22
N ASP A 134 -2.23 7.12 14.32
CA ASP A 134 -1.47 6.38 15.32
C ASP A 134 -1.49 4.86 15.12
N ASP A 135 -2.03 4.39 13.96
CA ASP A 135 -2.11 2.97 13.63
C ASP A 135 -1.17 2.60 12.47
N TYR A 136 -0.87 1.31 12.35
CA TYR A 136 -0.11 0.68 11.27
C TYR A 136 -1.00 0.02 10.21
N ALA A 137 -2.28 -0.24 10.52
CA ALA A 137 -3.25 -0.85 9.62
C ALA A 137 -4.52 -0.02 9.54
N PHE A 138 -4.92 0.35 8.33
CA PHE A 138 -6.13 1.14 8.09
C PHE A 138 -7.09 0.37 7.19
N HIS A 139 -8.37 0.45 7.53
CA HIS A 139 -9.44 -0.20 6.80
C HIS A 139 -10.42 0.85 6.28
N GLY A 140 -10.67 0.84 4.98
CA GLY A 140 -11.56 1.77 4.29
C GLY A 140 -12.76 1.06 3.70
N VAL A 141 -13.96 1.49 4.10
CA VAL A 141 -15.25 1.04 3.58
C VAL A 141 -16.10 2.22 3.12
N THR A 142 -17.02 1.98 2.19
CA THR A 142 -17.97 2.99 1.75
C THR A 142 -19.20 2.99 2.63
N THR A 143 -19.47 4.11 3.28
CA THR A 143 -20.65 4.33 4.11
C THR A 143 -21.41 5.55 3.63
N PHE A 144 -22.72 5.42 3.40
CA PHE A 144 -23.58 6.56 3.08
C PHE A 144 -24.26 7.08 4.35
N ARG A 145 -24.01 8.35 4.67
CA ARG A 145 -24.57 9.02 5.85
C ARG A 145 -25.62 10.04 5.44
N GLY A 146 -26.59 10.26 6.32
CA GLY A 146 -27.63 11.27 6.13
C GLY A 146 -27.02 12.68 6.08
N MET A 147 -27.41 13.48 5.10
CA MET A 147 -26.94 14.86 4.97
C MET A 147 -27.52 15.80 6.04
N THR A 148 -28.70 15.48 6.57
CA THR A 148 -29.36 16.25 7.63
C THR A 148 -29.20 15.62 9.02
N ASN A 149 -28.83 14.37 9.08
CA ASN A 149 -28.55 13.63 10.31
C ASN A 149 -27.34 12.70 10.07
N GLU A 150 -26.14 13.15 10.43
CA GLU A 150 -24.89 12.44 10.21
C GLU A 150 -24.80 11.07 10.93
N ASN A 151 -25.62 10.85 11.98
CA ASN A 151 -25.69 9.57 12.68
C ASN A 151 -26.54 8.54 11.92
N ALA A 152 -27.37 8.96 10.96
CA ALA A 152 -28.12 8.05 10.12
C ALA A 152 -27.19 7.39 9.09
N VAL A 153 -27.17 6.07 9.05
CA VAL A 153 -26.44 5.26 8.06
C VAL A 153 -27.45 4.57 7.16
N LEU A 154 -27.19 4.60 5.84
CA LEU A 154 -28.05 3.92 4.88
C LEU A 154 -27.82 2.40 4.96
N GLU A 155 -28.88 1.68 5.29
CA GLU A 155 -28.92 0.22 5.33
C GLU A 155 -30.17 -0.29 4.58
N PHE A 156 -30.08 -1.46 3.98
CA PHE A 156 -31.18 -2.09 3.23
C PHE A 156 -31.94 -3.10 4.09
N ASN A 157 -32.45 -2.66 5.25
CA ASN A 157 -33.08 -3.54 6.26
C ASN A 157 -34.58 -3.70 6.12
N ASN A 158 -35.23 -3.05 5.19
CA ASN A 158 -36.67 -2.95 5.18
C ASN A 158 -37.33 -4.20 4.59
N LYS A 159 -38.30 -4.80 5.35
CA LYS A 159 -39.06 -5.98 4.92
C LYS A 159 -39.94 -5.71 3.67
N ASN A 160 -40.16 -4.43 3.35
CA ASN A 160 -41.06 -3.97 2.29
C ASN A 160 -40.36 -3.52 1.00
N GLU A 161 -39.02 -3.38 0.99
CA GLU A 161 -38.32 -3.02 -0.21
C GLU A 161 -38.08 -4.24 -1.11
N ARG A 162 -38.20 -4.04 -2.43
CA ARG A 162 -37.78 -5.04 -3.42
C ARG A 162 -36.30 -5.36 -3.12
N LYS A 163 -36.07 -6.62 -2.83
CA LYS A 163 -34.78 -7.13 -2.37
C LYS A 163 -33.67 -6.76 -3.37
N TYR A 164 -32.72 -5.93 -2.95
CA TYR A 164 -31.46 -5.84 -3.66
C TYR A 164 -30.78 -7.21 -3.57
N MET A 165 -30.51 -7.81 -4.69
CA MET A 165 -29.89 -9.13 -4.80
C MET A 165 -28.70 -9.06 -5.73
N ASP A 166 -27.67 -9.82 -5.41
CA ASP A 166 -26.58 -10.07 -6.36
C ASP A 166 -27.00 -11.12 -7.40
N SER A 167 -26.10 -11.39 -8.37
CA SER A 167 -26.32 -12.40 -9.40
C SER A 167 -26.59 -13.82 -8.89
N GLU A 168 -26.24 -14.12 -7.64
CA GLU A 168 -26.52 -15.40 -6.96
C GLU A 168 -27.78 -15.36 -6.11
N ARG A 169 -28.57 -14.30 -6.22
CA ARG A 169 -29.79 -14.04 -5.42
C ARG A 169 -29.52 -13.92 -3.91
N ARG A 170 -28.30 -13.56 -3.51
CA ARG A 170 -27.99 -13.20 -2.13
C ARG A 170 -28.49 -11.79 -1.87
N ARG A 171 -29.04 -11.58 -0.68
CA ARG A 171 -29.56 -10.28 -0.26
C ARG A 171 -28.40 -9.36 0.10
N ILE A 172 -28.32 -8.19 -0.54
CA ILE A 172 -27.43 -7.10 -0.17
C ILE A 172 -28.12 -6.29 0.92
N THR A 173 -27.46 -6.07 2.05
CA THR A 173 -28.01 -5.37 3.22
C THR A 173 -27.40 -3.99 3.42
N SER A 174 -26.21 -3.75 2.88
CA SER A 174 -25.50 -2.48 3.01
C SER A 174 -24.63 -2.18 1.77
N PRO A 175 -24.30 -0.91 1.51
CA PRO A 175 -23.49 -0.53 0.36
C PRO A 175 -22.08 -1.15 0.37
N ASP A 176 -21.47 -1.37 1.53
CA ASP A 176 -20.13 -1.95 1.68
C ASP A 176 -20.03 -3.39 1.15
N GLU A 177 -21.16 -4.12 1.01
CA GLU A 177 -21.17 -5.43 0.36
C GLU A 177 -20.92 -5.37 -1.16
N VAL A 178 -21.04 -4.20 -1.78
CA VAL A 178 -20.89 -4.00 -3.23
C VAL A 178 -19.67 -3.13 -3.56
N PHE A 179 -19.49 -2.05 -2.80
CA PHE A 179 -18.40 -1.10 -3.04
C PHE A 179 -17.03 -1.70 -2.69
N PRO A 180 -15.95 -1.24 -3.35
CA PRO A 180 -14.60 -1.67 -3.01
C PRO A 180 -14.25 -1.43 -1.55
N GLU A 181 -13.48 -2.34 -0.99
CA GLU A 181 -12.96 -2.30 0.36
C GLU A 181 -11.43 -2.23 0.32
N TYR A 182 -10.83 -1.34 1.12
CA TYR A 182 -9.42 -1.04 1.07
C TYR A 182 -8.73 -1.37 2.39
N PHE A 183 -7.59 -2.05 2.32
CA PHE A 183 -6.69 -2.28 3.43
C PHE A 183 -5.34 -1.66 3.14
N LEU A 184 -4.86 -0.80 4.06
CA LEU A 184 -3.55 -0.18 3.98
C LEU A 184 -2.70 -0.68 5.15
N LEU A 185 -1.67 -1.47 4.87
CA LEU A 185 -0.78 -2.04 5.86
C LEU A 185 0.57 -1.32 5.82
N MET A 186 0.83 -0.42 6.77
CA MET A 186 2.06 0.37 6.85
C MET A 186 3.12 -0.38 7.63
N VAL A 187 3.83 -1.28 6.97
CA VAL A 187 4.77 -2.25 7.56
C VAL A 187 5.81 -1.57 8.47
N ASN A 188 6.35 -0.42 8.04
CA ASN A 188 7.39 0.29 8.79
C ASN A 188 6.89 0.97 10.08
N ARG A 189 5.57 1.11 10.27
CA ARG A 189 4.98 1.65 11.51
C ARG A 189 4.86 0.61 12.61
N PHE A 190 4.79 -0.66 12.26
CA PHE A 190 4.69 -1.73 13.24
C PHE A 190 6.03 -1.90 13.98
N ASN A 191 6.05 -1.70 15.30
CA ASN A 191 7.24 -1.81 16.16
C ASN A 191 6.95 -2.58 17.47
N GLU A 192 5.85 -3.33 17.52
CA GLU A 192 5.38 -4.00 18.71
C GLU A 192 5.68 -5.49 18.69
N VAL A 193 5.57 -6.12 19.87
CA VAL A 193 5.57 -7.60 19.95
C VAL A 193 4.20 -8.09 19.52
N PRO A 194 4.10 -8.98 18.52
CA PRO A 194 2.83 -9.46 18.00
C PRO A 194 1.96 -10.14 19.06
N ARG A 195 0.68 -9.74 19.14
CA ARG A 195 -0.33 -10.30 20.06
C ARG A 195 -1.60 -10.74 19.35
N THR A 196 -1.83 -10.23 18.15
CA THR A 196 -3.01 -10.50 17.34
C THR A 196 -2.61 -11.12 16.00
N PRO A 197 -3.52 -11.81 15.29
CA PRO A 197 -3.22 -12.38 13.98
C PRO A 197 -2.67 -11.37 12.97
N ILE A 198 -3.21 -10.15 12.92
CA ILE A 198 -2.72 -9.12 12.02
C ILE A 198 -1.30 -8.65 12.40
N GLU A 199 -0.99 -8.57 13.69
CA GLU A 199 0.34 -8.19 14.17
C GLU A 199 1.39 -9.27 13.85
N GLU A 200 1.05 -10.56 13.90
CA GLU A 200 1.94 -11.63 13.46
C GLU A 200 2.24 -11.51 11.95
N TRP A 201 1.22 -11.18 11.14
CA TRP A 201 1.43 -10.86 9.73
C TRP A 201 2.31 -9.62 9.53
N MET A 202 2.09 -8.55 10.32
CA MET A 202 2.92 -7.33 10.24
C MET A 202 4.38 -7.62 10.61
N ALA A 203 4.65 -8.45 11.62
CA ALA A 203 6.00 -8.89 11.97
C ALA A 203 6.67 -9.69 10.83
N TYR A 204 5.93 -10.61 10.22
CA TYR A 204 6.44 -11.35 9.07
C TYR A 204 6.70 -10.43 7.86
N LEU A 205 5.77 -9.54 7.52
CA LEU A 205 5.93 -8.57 6.43
C LEU A 205 7.16 -7.68 6.64
N LYS A 206 7.43 -7.27 7.89
CA LYS A 206 8.52 -6.36 8.23
C LYS A 206 9.88 -7.03 8.26
N ASP A 207 10.01 -8.08 9.05
CA ASP A 207 11.28 -8.67 9.45
C ASP A 207 11.45 -10.12 8.99
N GLY A 208 10.46 -10.69 8.29
CA GLY A 208 10.43 -12.10 7.95
C GLY A 208 10.26 -13.03 9.17
N ALA A 209 9.84 -12.49 10.32
CA ALA A 209 9.73 -13.26 11.56
C ALA A 209 8.40 -14.00 11.64
N ILE A 210 8.44 -15.31 11.73
CA ILE A 210 7.27 -16.18 11.97
C ILE A 210 7.50 -16.97 13.25
N ARG A 211 6.56 -16.87 14.19
CA ARG A 211 6.62 -17.63 15.44
C ARG A 211 6.52 -19.12 15.18
N GLU A 212 7.25 -19.93 15.96
CA GLU A 212 7.23 -21.39 15.81
C GLU A 212 5.88 -22.00 16.18
N ASP A 213 5.20 -21.41 17.15
CA ASP A 213 3.90 -21.82 17.70
C ASP A 213 2.72 -21.10 17.05
N THR A 214 2.91 -20.37 15.94
CA THR A 214 1.83 -19.63 15.28
C THR A 214 0.70 -20.55 14.84
N THR A 215 -0.53 -20.13 15.14
CA THR A 215 -1.76 -20.75 14.63
C THR A 215 -2.49 -19.81 13.63
N VAL A 216 -1.87 -18.69 13.29
CA VAL A 216 -2.44 -17.70 12.39
C VAL A 216 -2.54 -18.29 10.98
N PRO A 217 -3.73 -18.20 10.35
CA PRO A 217 -3.93 -18.67 8.98
C PRO A 217 -2.89 -18.09 8.01
N GLY A 218 -2.36 -18.94 7.13
CA GLY A 218 -1.37 -18.58 6.13
C GLY A 218 0.08 -18.49 6.64
N LEU A 219 0.32 -18.17 7.91
CA LEU A 219 1.69 -18.10 8.46
C LEU A 219 2.30 -19.48 8.70
N GLN A 220 1.49 -20.50 9.03
CA GLN A 220 1.97 -21.88 9.09
C GLN A 220 2.40 -22.38 7.72
N GLU A 221 1.64 -22.05 6.70
CA GLU A 221 1.91 -22.36 5.29
C GLU A 221 3.17 -21.62 4.82
N ALA A 222 3.27 -20.31 5.15
CA ALA A 222 4.45 -19.51 4.86
C ALA A 222 5.73 -20.11 5.46
N ARG A 223 5.69 -20.59 6.72
CA ARG A 223 6.84 -21.30 7.34
C ARG A 223 7.31 -22.49 6.54
N ARG A 224 6.39 -23.26 5.98
CA ARG A 224 6.74 -24.47 5.21
C ARG A 224 7.22 -24.18 3.80
N LYS A 225 6.62 -23.17 3.16
CA LYS A 225 6.81 -22.90 1.73
C LYS A 225 7.83 -21.80 1.44
N LEU A 226 8.02 -20.87 2.38
CA LEU A 226 8.85 -19.67 2.19
C LEU A 226 10.15 -19.74 3.00
N GLU A 227 10.57 -20.92 3.43
CA GLU A 227 11.88 -21.12 4.05
C GLU A 227 12.98 -20.99 2.97
N TYR A 228 13.95 -20.10 3.19
CA TYR A 228 15.04 -19.84 2.23
C TYR A 228 15.79 -21.13 1.81
N MET A 229 15.95 -22.06 2.75
CA MET A 229 16.65 -23.33 2.48
C MET A 229 15.87 -24.27 1.56
N SER A 230 14.57 -24.07 1.40
CA SER A 230 13.74 -24.88 0.48
C SER A 230 13.83 -24.44 -0.98
N MET A 231 14.44 -23.28 -1.24
CA MET A 231 14.61 -22.74 -2.59
C MET A 231 15.64 -23.52 -3.40
N THR A 232 15.43 -23.56 -4.70
CA THR A 232 16.45 -24.01 -5.66
C THR A 232 17.65 -23.05 -5.69
N ASP A 233 18.77 -23.50 -6.23
CA ASP A 233 19.97 -22.63 -6.35
C ASP A 233 19.74 -21.43 -7.28
N GLU A 234 18.86 -21.56 -8.26
CA GLU A 234 18.47 -20.46 -9.16
C GLU A 234 17.60 -19.43 -8.42
N GLU A 235 16.57 -19.87 -7.70
CA GLU A 235 15.72 -18.99 -6.90
C GLU A 235 16.52 -18.27 -5.81
N ARG A 236 17.46 -18.94 -5.16
CA ARG A 236 18.36 -18.30 -4.18
C ARG A 236 19.24 -17.22 -4.79
N ARG A 237 19.69 -17.41 -6.05
CA ARG A 237 20.46 -16.37 -6.76
C ARG A 237 19.58 -15.16 -7.06
N GLU A 238 18.40 -15.38 -7.64
CA GLU A 238 17.44 -14.31 -7.93
C GLU A 238 17.02 -13.56 -6.67
N TYR A 239 16.80 -14.28 -5.57
CA TYR A 239 16.45 -13.65 -4.28
C TYR A 239 17.59 -12.80 -3.74
N ARG A 240 18.85 -13.27 -3.82
CA ARG A 240 20.02 -12.46 -3.42
C ARG A 240 20.14 -11.18 -4.25
N ASP A 241 20.00 -11.28 -5.57
CA ASP A 241 20.05 -10.12 -6.46
C ASP A 241 18.93 -9.12 -6.15
N TYR A 242 17.74 -9.62 -5.87
CA TYR A 242 16.65 -8.81 -5.39
C TYR A 242 16.98 -8.12 -4.06
N MET A 243 17.52 -8.82 -3.07
CA MET A 243 17.88 -8.23 -1.78
C MET A 243 18.97 -7.14 -1.94
N VAL A 244 19.94 -7.33 -2.82
CA VAL A 244 20.94 -6.29 -3.15
C VAL A 244 20.25 -5.06 -3.72
N SER A 245 19.30 -5.22 -4.64
CA SER A 245 18.56 -4.09 -5.23
C SER A 245 17.70 -3.34 -4.19
N VAL A 246 17.07 -4.07 -3.27
CA VAL A 246 16.26 -3.48 -2.17
C VAL A 246 17.15 -2.68 -1.21
N HIS A 247 18.33 -3.20 -0.84
CA HIS A 247 19.27 -2.47 0.01
C HIS A 247 19.78 -1.20 -0.69
N ALA A 248 20.22 -1.31 -1.95
CA ALA A 248 20.67 -0.16 -2.72
C ALA A 248 19.58 0.93 -2.86
N ALA A 249 18.33 0.54 -3.09
CA ALA A 249 17.20 1.49 -3.14
C ALA A 249 16.97 2.17 -1.79
N LYS A 250 17.07 1.41 -0.68
CA LYS A 250 16.93 1.95 0.68
C LYS A 250 18.03 2.96 1.00
N ASP A 251 19.28 2.61 0.69
CA ASP A 251 20.45 3.47 0.93
C ASP A 251 20.35 4.78 0.11
N ALA A 252 19.92 4.69 -1.15
CA ALA A 252 19.70 5.86 -2.00
C ALA A 252 18.61 6.81 -1.44
N ILE A 253 17.53 6.25 -0.90
CA ILE A 253 16.46 7.04 -0.26
C ILE A 253 16.97 7.71 1.02
N GLU A 254 17.79 7.01 1.82
CA GLU A 254 18.34 7.55 3.05
C GLU A 254 19.33 8.68 2.77
N THR A 255 20.21 8.50 1.80
CA THR A 255 21.12 9.54 1.33
C THR A 255 20.39 10.78 0.82
N ALA A 256 19.41 10.62 -0.07
CA ALA A 256 18.60 11.74 -0.56
C ALA A 256 17.84 12.48 0.56
N LYS A 257 17.43 11.77 1.60
CA LYS A 257 16.77 12.36 2.77
C LYS A 257 17.75 13.15 3.64
N GLU A 258 18.97 12.66 3.82
CA GLU A 258 20.02 13.36 4.55
C GLU A 258 20.45 14.63 3.80
N GLU A 259 20.67 14.53 2.48
CA GLU A 259 20.98 15.68 1.62
C GLU A 259 19.86 16.73 1.69
N GLY A 260 18.60 16.36 1.48
CA GLY A 260 17.47 17.29 1.56
C GLY A 260 17.26 17.91 2.96
N ARG A 261 17.67 17.22 4.04
CA ARG A 261 17.69 17.80 5.38
C ARG A 261 18.81 18.81 5.58
N ALA A 262 19.98 18.55 5.01
CA ALA A 262 21.11 19.48 5.05
C ALA A 262 20.78 20.76 4.27
N GLU A 263 20.29 20.63 3.04
CA GLU A 263 19.82 21.75 2.21
C GLU A 263 18.74 22.56 2.91
N GLY A 264 17.69 21.91 3.44
CA GLY A 264 16.60 22.59 4.14
C GLY A 264 17.04 23.30 5.41
N ARG A 265 18.10 22.81 6.11
CA ARG A 265 18.69 23.51 7.25
C ARG A 265 19.42 24.77 6.78
N GLU A 266 20.24 24.68 5.74
CA GLU A 266 20.99 25.81 5.18
C GLU A 266 20.05 26.91 4.67
N GLU A 267 19.01 26.54 3.89
CA GLU A 267 17.96 27.46 3.44
C GLU A 267 17.21 28.13 4.62
N GLY A 268 16.90 27.34 5.65
CA GLY A 268 16.24 27.85 6.85
C GLY A 268 17.12 28.83 7.65
N GLU A 269 18.41 28.56 7.80
CA GLU A 269 19.39 29.44 8.44
C GLU A 269 19.55 30.75 7.65
N GLN A 270 19.66 30.65 6.34
CA GLN A 270 19.77 31.83 5.45
C GLN A 270 18.51 32.68 5.46
N THR A 271 17.32 32.07 5.39
CA THR A 271 16.02 32.78 5.49
C THR A 271 15.90 33.51 6.83
N LYS A 272 16.28 32.86 7.93
CA LYS A 272 16.29 33.45 9.26
C LYS A 272 17.27 34.63 9.38
N ALA A 273 18.47 34.49 8.79
CA ALA A 273 19.47 35.54 8.74
C ALA A 273 18.95 36.79 8.00
N ILE A 274 18.33 36.59 6.83
CA ILE A 274 17.72 37.63 6.01
C ILE A 274 16.58 38.33 6.78
N ASP A 275 15.66 37.59 7.39
CA ASP A 275 14.53 38.14 8.15
C ASP A 275 15.01 38.92 9.37
N THR A 276 16.06 38.43 10.04
CA THR A 276 16.66 39.12 11.18
C THR A 276 17.33 40.43 10.73
N ALA A 277 18.13 40.39 9.67
CA ALA A 277 18.77 41.57 9.11
C ALA A 277 17.75 42.63 8.67
N ARG A 278 16.66 42.22 8.01
CA ARG A 278 15.59 43.14 7.58
C ARG A 278 14.92 43.86 8.76
N LYS A 279 14.65 43.12 9.85
CA LYS A 279 14.09 43.72 11.07
C LYS A 279 15.07 44.71 11.70
N MET A 280 16.35 44.34 11.84
CA MET A 280 17.40 45.22 12.38
C MET A 280 17.60 46.49 11.54
N LYS A 281 17.53 46.36 10.21
CA LYS A 281 17.61 47.49 9.28
C LYS A 281 16.41 48.45 9.47
N THR A 282 15.20 47.88 9.64
CA THR A 282 13.97 48.65 9.89
C THR A 282 14.03 49.39 11.23
N ASP A 283 14.67 48.78 12.24
CA ASP A 283 14.87 49.36 13.58
C ASP A 283 16.01 50.40 13.59
N GLY A 284 16.65 50.69 12.47
CA GLY A 284 17.71 51.70 12.33
C GLY A 284 19.04 51.29 12.90
N MET A 285 19.33 50.01 13.07
CA MET A 285 20.62 49.53 13.57
C MET A 285 21.76 49.80 12.57
N PRO A 286 22.97 50.15 13.07
CA PRO A 286 24.16 50.28 12.21
C PRO A 286 24.47 49.01 11.42
N THR A 287 24.84 49.12 10.15
CA THR A 287 25.12 48.01 9.25
C THR A 287 26.16 47.03 9.82
N GLU A 288 27.19 47.52 10.51
CA GLU A 288 28.22 46.72 11.16
C GLU A 288 27.65 45.76 12.23
N LEU A 289 26.62 46.21 12.96
CA LEU A 289 25.92 45.36 13.93
C LEU A 289 25.02 44.34 13.22
N ILE A 290 24.37 44.72 12.13
CA ILE A 290 23.55 43.82 11.35
C ILE A 290 24.41 42.69 10.77
N VAL A 291 25.57 43.01 10.20
CA VAL A 291 26.56 42.00 9.71
C VAL A 291 26.94 41.03 10.84
N LYS A 292 27.29 41.60 12.03
CA LYS A 292 27.74 40.80 13.17
C LYS A 292 26.70 39.79 13.68
N TYR A 293 25.40 40.16 13.69
CA TYR A 293 24.36 39.31 14.25
C TYR A 293 23.59 38.46 13.21
N SER A 294 23.53 38.89 11.96
CA SER A 294 22.89 38.11 10.89
C SER A 294 23.85 37.18 10.17
N GLY A 295 25.16 37.49 10.16
CA GLY A 295 26.18 36.77 9.38
C GLY A 295 26.13 37.09 7.90
N LEU A 296 25.25 38.02 7.44
CA LEU A 296 25.15 38.45 6.06
C LEU A 296 26.26 39.47 5.72
N THR A 297 26.64 39.54 4.46
CA THR A 297 27.56 40.52 3.95
C THR A 297 26.91 41.91 3.85
N VAL A 298 27.72 42.97 3.76
CA VAL A 298 27.20 44.34 3.59
C VAL A 298 26.40 44.45 2.30
N GLU A 299 26.86 43.82 1.21
CA GLU A 299 26.17 43.83 -0.08
C GLU A 299 24.79 43.14 -0.03
N GLU A 300 24.67 42.07 0.77
CA GLU A 300 23.38 41.39 1.00
C GLU A 300 22.44 42.24 1.82
N ILE A 301 22.94 42.92 2.87
CA ILE A 301 22.15 43.83 3.70
C ILE A 301 21.67 45.04 2.93
N ASP A 302 22.48 45.57 2.03
CA ASP A 302 22.11 46.75 1.21
C ASP A 302 20.96 46.44 0.24
N ARG A 303 20.85 45.19 -0.21
CA ARG A 303 19.77 44.69 -1.08
C ARG A 303 18.46 44.37 -0.37
N LEU A 304 18.44 44.33 0.95
CA LEU A 304 17.24 44.11 1.76
C LEU A 304 16.41 45.39 1.94
#